data_d9c22a89c838ffe20ccbed55242a66c7
#
_entry.id   d9c22a89c838ffe20ccbed55242a66c7
#
_cell.length_a   1.000
_cell.length_b   1.000
_cell.length_c   1.000
_cell.angle_alpha   90.00
_cell.angle_beta   90.00
_cell.angle_gamma   90.00
#
_symmetry.space_group_name_H-M   'P 1'
#
loop_
_entity.id
_entity.type
_entity.pdbx_description
1 polymer ?
#
loop_
_entity_poly.entity_id
_entity_poly.type
_entity_poly.pdbx_seq_one_letter_code
_entity_poly.pdbx_strand_id
1 'polypeptide(L)'
;MGLFDKLFGSKENKTVEVEIYAPLSGEIVNIEDVPDVVFSEKIVGDGIAIRETGNKIETNHAFSMESKEGVELFVHFGIDTVELKGEGFTRIAHEGQSVKRGDTVIEFDLATLESKAKSVLTPVVISNMDEISSIEKKSGEVIA
;
A
#
# COMPACT_ATOMS: atom_id res chain seq x y z
N MET A 1 7.54 0.71 -12.24
CA MET A 1 7.61 2.16 -11.94
C MET A 1 7.40 2.37 -10.46
N GLY A 2 8.26 3.14 -9.82
CA GLY A 2 8.17 3.40 -8.40
C GLY A 2 6.99 4.29 -8.03
N LEU A 3 6.28 3.98 -6.93
CA LEU A 3 5.25 4.83 -6.36
C LEU A 3 5.85 6.01 -5.62
N PHE A 4 6.89 5.75 -4.88
CA PHE A 4 7.70 6.75 -4.20
C PHE A 4 9.10 6.21 -3.97
N ASP A 5 10.05 7.14 -3.93
CA ASP A 5 11.42 6.87 -3.55
C ASP A 5 11.61 7.27 -2.10
N LYS A 6 12.47 6.57 -1.40
CA LYS A 6 12.71 6.76 0.00
C LYS A 6 14.19 6.79 0.30
N LEU A 7 14.61 7.80 1.06
CA LEU A 7 15.99 7.93 1.50
C LEU A 7 16.12 7.51 2.97
N PHE A 8 17.09 6.64 3.21
CA PHE A 8 17.41 6.13 4.52
C PHE A 8 18.75 6.71 4.98
N GLY A 9 18.77 7.52 6.01
CA GLY A 9 20.00 8.05 6.60
C GLY A 9 20.69 7.01 7.50
N SER A 10 21.99 6.80 7.33
CA SER A 10 22.81 6.00 8.23
C SER A 10 23.77 6.88 9.02
N LYS A 11 24.34 6.32 10.14
CA LYS A 11 25.32 7.02 10.97
C LYS A 11 26.58 7.49 10.26
N GLU A 12 26.87 6.94 9.10
CA GLU A 12 28.04 7.26 8.27
C GLU A 12 27.72 8.23 7.14
N ASN A 13 26.61 8.95 7.20
CA ASN A 13 26.09 9.82 6.13
C ASN A 13 25.85 9.09 4.80
N LYS A 14 25.74 7.78 4.83
CA LYS A 14 25.29 7.00 3.68
C LYS A 14 23.78 7.06 3.63
N THR A 15 23.23 7.42 2.48
CA THR A 15 21.80 7.31 2.22
C THR A 15 21.55 6.06 1.40
N VAL A 16 20.54 5.30 1.80
CA VAL A 16 20.01 4.17 1.03
C VAL A 16 18.70 4.62 0.41
N GLU A 17 18.64 4.50 -0.91
CA GLU A 17 17.44 4.81 -1.67
C GLU A 17 16.67 3.52 -1.93
N VAL A 18 15.40 3.49 -1.53
CA VAL A 18 14.51 2.36 -1.74
C VAL A 18 13.35 2.78 -2.63
N GLU A 19 13.18 2.07 -3.73
CA GLU A 19 12.05 2.27 -4.62
C GLU A 19 10.91 1.32 -4.25
N ILE A 20 9.71 1.87 -4.14
CA ILE A 20 8.49 1.10 -3.89
C ILE A 20 7.63 1.15 -5.14
N TYR A 21 7.24 -0.02 -5.60
CA TYR A 21 6.43 -0.19 -6.80
C TYR A 21 4.96 -0.38 -6.45
N ALA A 22 4.10 -0.03 -7.39
CA ALA A 22 2.66 -0.13 -7.19
C ALA A 22 2.23 -1.57 -6.88
N PRO A 23 1.52 -1.80 -5.77
CA PRO A 23 0.94 -3.11 -5.49
C PRO A 23 -0.28 -3.40 -6.36
N LEU A 24 -0.85 -2.37 -6.97
CA LEU A 24 -2.03 -2.44 -7.83
C LEU A 24 -2.00 -1.35 -8.89
N SER A 25 -2.74 -1.57 -9.97
CA SER A 25 -2.88 -0.59 -11.03
C SER A 25 -3.97 0.41 -10.73
N GLY A 26 -3.73 1.68 -11.00
CA GLY A 26 -4.71 2.72 -10.80
C GLY A 26 -4.13 4.12 -10.80
N GLU A 27 -4.93 5.08 -10.38
CA GLU A 27 -4.55 6.48 -10.26
C GLU A 27 -4.05 6.76 -8.84
N ILE A 28 -2.90 7.42 -8.73
CA ILE A 28 -2.37 7.86 -7.44
C ILE A 28 -3.20 9.05 -6.93
N VAL A 29 -3.65 8.93 -5.69
CA VAL A 29 -4.43 9.94 -4.97
C VAL A 29 -3.64 10.34 -3.72
N ASN A 30 -3.73 11.61 -3.34
CA ASN A 30 -3.08 12.08 -2.11
C ASN A 30 -3.66 11.36 -0.88
N ILE A 31 -2.80 10.99 0.05
CA ILE A 31 -3.23 10.28 1.26
C ILE A 31 -4.24 11.10 2.08
N GLU A 32 -4.13 12.43 2.03
CA GLU A 32 -5.03 13.35 2.72
C GLU A 32 -6.47 13.30 2.20
N ASP A 33 -6.66 12.80 0.98
CA ASP A 33 -7.99 12.69 0.34
C ASP A 33 -8.71 11.39 0.64
N VAL A 34 -8.06 10.48 1.39
CA VAL A 34 -8.66 9.20 1.80
C VAL A 34 -9.76 9.47 2.84
N PRO A 35 -10.98 8.92 2.66
CA PRO A 35 -12.10 9.18 3.60
C PRO A 35 -11.99 8.33 4.88
N ASP A 36 -10.85 8.38 5.52
CA ASP A 36 -10.55 7.71 6.79
C ASP A 36 -9.46 8.50 7.51
N VAL A 37 -9.75 8.98 8.71
CA VAL A 37 -8.87 9.84 9.50
C VAL A 37 -7.52 9.17 9.82
N VAL A 38 -7.51 7.85 10.00
CA VAL A 38 -6.30 7.08 10.30
C VAL A 38 -5.28 7.20 9.17
N PHE A 39 -5.74 7.31 7.93
CA PHE A 39 -4.89 7.50 6.76
C PHE A 39 -4.71 8.96 6.40
N SER A 40 -5.79 9.73 6.35
CA SER A 40 -5.75 11.14 5.92
C SER A 40 -4.91 12.02 6.84
N GLU A 41 -4.87 11.71 8.13
CA GLU A 41 -4.02 12.40 9.11
C GLU A 41 -2.67 11.70 9.34
N LYS A 42 -2.34 10.70 8.55
CA LYS A 42 -1.06 9.97 8.59
C LYS A 42 -0.76 9.31 9.93
N ILE A 43 -1.80 8.86 10.64
CA ILE A 43 -1.64 8.23 11.96
C ILE A 43 -0.87 6.93 11.86
N VAL A 44 -1.14 6.11 10.84
CA VAL A 44 -0.44 4.83 10.61
C VAL A 44 0.83 4.96 9.79
N GLY A 45 1.05 6.09 9.14
CA GLY A 45 2.22 6.35 8.32
C GLY A 45 1.92 7.31 7.19
N ASP A 46 2.95 7.69 6.44
CA ASP A 46 2.83 8.55 5.27
C ASP A 46 2.98 7.75 3.99
N GLY A 47 2.32 8.18 2.94
CA GLY A 47 2.35 7.53 1.64
C GLY A 47 1.35 8.14 0.68
N ILE A 48 0.75 7.28 -0.12
CA ILE A 48 -0.25 7.65 -1.12
C ILE A 48 -1.46 6.71 -1.00
N ALA A 49 -2.50 6.98 -1.76
CA ALA A 49 -3.55 6.01 -2.01
C ALA A 49 -3.63 5.72 -3.52
N ILE A 50 -4.23 4.63 -3.90
CA ILE A 50 -4.47 4.26 -5.29
C ILE A 50 -5.96 4.07 -5.49
N ARG A 51 -6.50 4.79 -6.48
CA ARG A 51 -7.84 4.55 -6.99
C ARG A 51 -7.72 3.49 -8.07
N GLU A 52 -8.17 2.34 -7.77
CA GLU A 52 -8.03 1.16 -8.56
C GLU A 52 -8.78 1.19 -9.89
N THR A 53 -8.15 0.66 -10.95
CA THR A 53 -8.75 0.59 -12.31
C THR A 53 -8.75 -0.82 -12.91
N GLY A 54 -8.24 -1.81 -12.21
CA GLY A 54 -8.07 -3.16 -12.73
C GLY A 54 -8.74 -4.26 -11.92
N ASN A 55 -8.87 -5.43 -12.52
CA ASN A 55 -9.63 -6.57 -11.99
C ASN A 55 -8.79 -7.59 -11.19
N LYS A 56 -7.59 -7.28 -10.81
CA LYS A 56 -6.73 -8.23 -10.09
C LYS A 56 -5.91 -7.57 -9.04
N ILE A 57 -6.29 -7.76 -7.80
CA ILE A 57 -5.42 -7.71 -6.66
C ILE A 57 -6.07 -8.38 -5.46
N GLU A 58 -5.31 -8.72 -4.63
CA GLU A 58 -5.37 -9.93 -3.90
C GLU A 58 -4.95 -9.78 -2.49
N THR A 59 -5.83 -9.45 -1.56
CA THR A 59 -5.61 -9.65 -0.18
C THR A 59 -6.84 -9.83 0.65
N ASN A 60 -6.71 -10.38 1.88
CA ASN A 60 -7.53 -9.97 3.01
C ASN A 60 -7.32 -8.45 3.16
N HIS A 61 -8.29 -7.69 3.56
CA HIS A 61 -8.33 -6.22 3.50
C HIS A 61 -7.01 -5.45 3.69
N ALA A 62 -5.96 -6.06 4.23
CA ALA A 62 -4.68 -5.39 4.47
C ALA A 62 -3.51 -6.37 4.58
N PHE A 63 -2.29 -5.89 4.29
CA PHE A 63 -1.06 -6.60 4.61
C PHE A 63 0.07 -5.64 4.99
N SER A 64 1.04 -6.16 5.72
CA SER A 64 2.30 -5.48 6.01
C SER A 64 3.45 -6.27 5.46
N MET A 65 4.49 -5.60 5.02
CA MET A 65 5.74 -6.23 4.61
C MET A 65 6.93 -5.36 4.98
N GLU A 66 8.08 -5.98 5.17
CA GLU A 66 9.33 -5.30 5.44
C GLU A 66 10.33 -5.58 4.31
N SER A 67 10.97 -4.53 3.80
CA SER A 67 12.05 -4.67 2.83
C SER A 67 13.35 -5.09 3.50
N LYS A 68 14.34 -5.54 2.71
CA LYS A 68 15.67 -5.87 3.22
C LYS A 68 16.37 -4.67 3.86
N GLU A 69 16.02 -3.48 3.43
CA GLU A 69 16.56 -2.21 3.93
C GLU A 69 15.84 -1.69 5.18
N GLY A 70 14.84 -2.43 5.67
CA GLY A 70 14.10 -2.08 6.88
C GLY A 70 12.94 -1.13 6.67
N VAL A 71 12.43 -1.00 5.45
CA VAL A 71 11.21 -0.23 5.17
C VAL A 71 9.99 -1.07 5.49
N GLU A 72 9.13 -0.58 6.37
CA GLU A 72 7.86 -1.22 6.68
C GLU A 72 6.75 -0.60 5.85
N LEU A 73 6.19 -1.40 4.94
CA LEU A 73 5.10 -1.03 4.06
C LEU A 73 3.79 -1.61 4.58
N PHE A 74 2.75 -0.79 4.62
CA PHE A 74 1.40 -1.20 4.95
C PHE A 74 0.45 -0.84 3.80
N VAL A 75 -0.31 -1.82 3.34
CA VAL A 75 -1.29 -1.66 2.26
C VAL A 75 -2.66 -2.07 2.78
N HIS A 76 -3.65 -1.19 2.63
CA HIS A 76 -5.01 -1.44 3.08
C HIS A 76 -5.97 -1.31 1.89
N PHE A 77 -6.59 -2.42 1.49
CA PHE A 77 -7.46 -2.46 0.31
C PHE A 77 -8.85 -1.95 0.61
N GLY A 78 -9.18 -0.80 0.05
CA GLY A 78 -10.43 -0.11 0.32
C GLY A 78 -10.50 0.46 1.73
N ILE A 79 -11.62 1.09 2.05
CA ILE A 79 -11.89 1.68 3.36
C ILE A 79 -13.07 0.93 4.01
N ASP A 80 -12.95 0.65 5.30
CA ASP A 80 -13.89 -0.15 6.11
C ASP A 80 -14.09 -1.58 5.59
N THR A 81 -13.16 -2.09 4.82
CA THR A 81 -13.21 -3.45 4.27
C THR A 81 -13.00 -4.54 5.33
N VAL A 82 -12.50 -4.20 6.50
CA VAL A 82 -12.42 -5.12 7.64
C VAL A 82 -13.80 -5.67 8.02
N GLU A 83 -14.86 -4.91 7.83
CA GLU A 83 -16.23 -5.31 8.13
C GLU A 83 -16.76 -6.38 7.17
N LEU A 84 -16.13 -6.57 6.01
CA LEU A 84 -16.46 -7.63 5.07
C LEU A 84 -16.06 -9.02 5.56
N LYS A 85 -15.24 -9.10 6.61
CA LYS A 85 -14.76 -10.37 7.21
C LYS A 85 -14.11 -11.32 6.20
N GLY A 86 -13.41 -10.75 5.22
CA GLY A 86 -12.74 -11.49 4.17
C GLY A 86 -13.62 -11.79 2.95
N GLU A 87 -14.89 -11.38 2.93
CA GLU A 87 -15.75 -11.55 1.76
C GLU A 87 -15.20 -10.78 0.56
N GLY A 88 -15.08 -11.43 -0.57
CA GLY A 88 -14.50 -10.86 -1.78
C GLY A 88 -12.98 -10.92 -1.84
N PHE A 89 -12.31 -11.45 -0.81
CA PHE A 89 -10.86 -11.59 -0.78
C PHE A 89 -10.43 -13.05 -0.72
N THR A 90 -9.36 -13.38 -1.47
CA THR A 90 -8.72 -14.69 -1.42
C THR A 90 -7.22 -14.53 -1.15
N ARG A 91 -6.78 -14.97 0.00
CA ARG A 91 -5.37 -14.89 0.37
C ARG A 91 -4.55 -15.95 -0.34
N ILE A 92 -3.48 -15.53 -1.02
CA ILE A 92 -2.54 -16.41 -1.75
C ILE A 92 -1.26 -16.60 -0.95
N ALA A 93 -0.65 -15.50 -0.47
CA ALA A 93 0.55 -15.56 0.35
C ALA A 93 0.23 -15.87 1.81
N HIS A 94 1.24 -16.35 2.55
CA HIS A 94 1.15 -16.67 3.96
C HIS A 94 1.90 -15.65 4.81
N GLU A 95 1.45 -15.47 6.04
CA GLU A 95 2.18 -14.68 7.03
C GLU A 95 3.59 -15.26 7.22
N GLY A 96 4.58 -14.36 7.26
CA GLY A 96 5.99 -14.75 7.33
C GLY A 96 6.64 -15.18 6.03
N GLN A 97 5.89 -15.24 4.93
CA GLN A 97 6.43 -15.61 3.63
C GLN A 97 7.29 -14.49 3.04
N SER A 98 8.42 -14.86 2.44
CA SER A 98 9.21 -13.94 1.61
C SER A 98 8.57 -13.81 0.23
N VAL A 99 8.38 -12.58 -0.23
CA VAL A 99 7.82 -12.29 -1.55
C VAL A 99 8.75 -11.38 -2.34
N LYS A 100 8.65 -11.45 -3.67
CA LYS A 100 9.36 -10.56 -4.59
C LYS A 100 8.36 -9.76 -5.39
N ARG A 101 8.85 -8.68 -5.98
CA ARG A 101 8.06 -7.88 -6.92
C ARG A 101 7.45 -8.77 -8.01
N GLY A 102 6.16 -8.60 -8.21
CA GLY A 102 5.39 -9.38 -9.18
C GLY A 102 4.70 -10.63 -8.60
N ASP A 103 5.06 -11.04 -7.38
CA ASP A 103 4.37 -12.12 -6.72
C ASP A 103 2.95 -11.70 -6.33
N THR A 104 2.01 -12.58 -6.59
CA THR A 104 0.63 -12.38 -6.17
C THR A 104 0.50 -12.66 -4.69
N VAL A 105 0.00 -11.71 -3.94
CA VAL A 105 -0.20 -11.84 -2.49
C VAL A 105 -1.63 -12.23 -2.19
N ILE A 106 -2.58 -11.62 -2.84
CA ILE A 106 -4.02 -11.83 -2.59
C ILE A 106 -4.88 -11.46 -3.82
N GLU A 107 -6.07 -12.09 -3.98
CA GLU A 107 -7.08 -11.79 -5.00
C GLU A 107 -8.34 -11.22 -4.37
N PHE A 108 -8.98 -10.24 -5.02
CA PHE A 108 -10.26 -9.76 -4.56
C PHE A 108 -11.24 -9.52 -5.71
N ASP A 109 -12.52 -9.50 -5.36
CA ASP A 109 -13.58 -9.17 -6.28
C ASP A 109 -13.92 -7.68 -6.16
N LEU A 110 -13.50 -6.90 -7.17
CA LEU A 110 -13.72 -5.46 -7.20
C LEU A 110 -15.21 -5.11 -7.12
N ALA A 111 -16.07 -5.86 -7.80
CA ALA A 111 -17.51 -5.61 -7.78
C ALA A 111 -18.09 -5.74 -6.35
N THR A 112 -17.64 -6.73 -5.58
CA THR A 112 -18.01 -6.89 -4.18
C THR A 112 -17.53 -5.70 -3.35
N LEU A 113 -16.30 -5.25 -3.54
CA LEU A 113 -15.76 -4.09 -2.82
C LEU A 113 -16.49 -2.80 -3.17
N GLU A 114 -16.76 -2.55 -4.43
CA GLU A 114 -17.50 -1.37 -4.88
C GLU A 114 -18.90 -1.30 -4.30
N SER A 115 -19.54 -2.45 -4.11
CA SER A 115 -20.90 -2.52 -3.57
C SER A 115 -20.97 -2.43 -2.05
N LYS A 116 -19.92 -2.81 -1.32
CA LYS A 116 -19.96 -2.99 0.14
C LYS A 116 -18.96 -2.14 0.92
N ALA A 117 -17.84 -1.78 0.33
CA ALA A 117 -16.84 -0.96 1.01
C ALA A 117 -17.25 0.52 1.02
N LYS A 118 -16.82 1.26 2.03
CA LYS A 118 -17.00 2.71 2.09
C LYS A 118 -16.29 3.41 0.95
N SER A 119 -15.12 2.92 0.55
CA SER A 119 -14.33 3.41 -0.56
C SER A 119 -13.43 2.29 -1.08
N VAL A 120 -13.13 2.30 -2.37
CA VAL A 120 -12.15 1.40 -3.00
C VAL A 120 -10.75 2.01 -3.04
N LEU A 121 -10.56 3.23 -2.53
CA LEU A 121 -9.22 3.81 -2.39
C LEU A 121 -8.36 2.92 -1.50
N THR A 122 -7.17 2.59 -2.00
CA THR A 122 -6.24 1.69 -1.34
C THR A 122 -5.03 2.47 -0.83
N PRO A 123 -4.95 2.79 0.46
CA PRO A 123 -3.76 3.42 1.05
C PRO A 123 -2.54 2.50 0.97
N VAL A 124 -1.42 3.09 0.58
CA VAL A 124 -0.10 2.47 0.55
C VAL A 124 0.81 3.39 1.34
N VAL A 125 1.13 3.01 2.56
CA VAL A 125 1.86 3.87 3.50
C VAL A 125 3.10 3.18 4.07
N ILE A 126 4.06 4.01 4.49
CA ILE A 126 5.24 3.56 5.22
C ILE A 126 4.95 3.76 6.70
N SER A 127 4.92 2.67 7.46
CA SER A 127 4.52 2.69 8.86
C SER A 127 5.64 3.08 9.82
N ASN A 128 6.91 2.92 9.42
CA ASN A 128 8.06 3.31 10.23
C ASN A 128 8.71 4.62 9.75
N MET A 129 7.91 5.67 9.52
CA MET A 129 8.39 6.96 9.05
C MET A 129 9.44 7.62 9.97
N ASP A 130 9.47 7.27 11.24
CA ASP A 130 10.47 7.73 12.20
C ASP A 130 11.90 7.27 11.85
N GLU A 131 12.03 6.20 11.11
CA GLU A 131 13.31 5.67 10.61
C GLU A 131 13.67 6.18 9.21
N ILE A 132 12.85 7.04 8.62
CA ILE A 132 12.92 7.48 7.23
C ILE A 132 13.32 8.95 7.16
N SER A 133 14.37 9.25 6.38
CA SER A 133 14.85 10.64 6.21
C SER A 133 13.91 11.47 5.35
N SER A 134 13.43 10.90 4.25
CA SER A 134 12.52 11.58 3.32
C SER A 134 11.77 10.58 2.46
N ILE A 135 10.66 11.03 1.91
CA ILE A 135 9.82 10.27 0.99
C ILE A 135 9.52 11.13 -0.24
N GLU A 136 9.67 10.56 -1.42
CA GLU A 136 9.25 11.17 -2.68
C GLU A 136 8.03 10.42 -3.21
N LYS A 137 6.94 11.15 -3.43
CA LYS A 137 5.69 10.57 -3.92
C LYS A 137 5.53 10.89 -5.40
N LYS A 138 5.23 9.88 -6.19
CA LYS A 138 4.86 10.05 -7.59
C LYS A 138 3.38 10.37 -7.71
N SER A 139 2.93 10.74 -8.90
CA SER A 139 1.53 11.05 -9.22
C SER A 139 1.17 10.48 -10.59
N GLY A 140 -0.12 10.48 -10.91
CA GLY A 140 -0.63 9.98 -12.18
C GLY A 140 -1.05 8.51 -12.10
N GLU A 141 -1.09 7.84 -13.25
CA GLU A 141 -1.47 6.43 -13.31
C GLU A 141 -0.26 5.53 -13.12
N VAL A 142 -0.48 4.42 -12.42
CA VAL A 142 0.52 3.37 -12.19
C VAL A 142 -0.03 2.02 -12.64
N ILE A 143 0.88 1.14 -13.00
CA ILE A 143 0.58 -0.23 -13.43
C ILE A 143 1.37 -1.17 -12.52
N ALA A 144 0.65 -2.13 -11.92
CA ALA A 144 1.28 -3.16 -11.10
C ALA A 144 1.94 -4.24 -11.96
#